data_ca5a5c0606a345502b8f700a7223c037
#
_entry.id   ca5a5c0606a345502b8f700a7223c037
#
_cell.length_a   1.000
_cell.length_b   1.000
_cell.length_c   1.000
_cell.angle_alpha   90.00
_cell.angle_beta   90.00
_cell.angle_gamma   90.00
#
_symmetry.space_group_name_H-M   'P 1'
#
loop_
_entity.id
_entity.type
_entity.pdbx_description
1 polymer ?
#
loop_
_entity_poly.entity_id
_entity_poly.type
_entity_poly.pdbx_seq_one_letter_code
_entity_poly.pdbx_strand_id
1 'polypeptide(L)'
;MAKIISCNNQKGGSGKTATSVNIAKGLADDGYKVLLVDLDLQGNTSSKFIEDFENTSGIVEVLNGKSDIKDVIYSTDFDNLSIIPSKLEWLDCLEELARQDYYEEIKKKKNKSVYTIKTLLEPIMNQFDVIILDNNPSYKTILKNCVYAADLIVVPVNIDRNAIKGVDYTIRYIIDVITGSEEDLDCKFKILVTKTTRTRVSRNCVDLIRNTFKDLVFETTITNQIAPAEKQTFFEDYIMIDNLNTKVGKDYRSLVDEIRKEIEL
;
A
#
# COMPACT_ATOMS: atom_id res chain seq x y z
N MET A 1 -13.14 -14.52 1.19
CA MET A 1 -11.72 -14.22 1.44
C MET A 1 -11.52 -12.72 1.34
N ALA A 2 -10.67 -12.15 2.18
CA ALA A 2 -10.36 -10.73 2.12
C ALA A 2 -9.83 -10.33 0.75
N LYS A 3 -10.17 -9.14 0.28
CA LYS A 3 -9.52 -8.49 -0.86
C LYS A 3 -8.24 -7.81 -0.40
N ILE A 4 -7.16 -7.97 -1.14
CA ILE A 4 -5.86 -7.39 -0.79
C ILE A 4 -5.54 -6.22 -1.71
N ILE A 5 -5.33 -5.03 -1.14
CA ILE A 5 -4.94 -3.83 -1.85
C ILE A 5 -3.52 -3.44 -1.44
N SER A 6 -2.66 -3.15 -2.39
CA SER A 6 -1.29 -2.72 -2.11
C SER A 6 -0.99 -1.35 -2.70
N CYS A 7 -0.45 -0.44 -1.89
CA CYS A 7 -0.01 0.88 -2.35
C CYS A 7 1.47 0.86 -2.69
N ASN A 8 1.82 0.97 -3.98
CA ASN A 8 3.19 0.79 -4.47
C ASN A 8 3.66 1.93 -5.36
N ASN A 9 4.82 2.50 -5.05
CA ASN A 9 5.61 3.31 -5.95
C ASN A 9 7.05 3.36 -5.44
N GLN A 10 8.02 3.18 -6.32
CA GLN A 10 9.44 3.22 -5.96
C GLN A 10 9.92 4.63 -5.57
N LYS A 11 9.17 5.66 -5.93
CA LYS A 11 9.50 7.05 -5.58
C LYS A 11 9.07 7.37 -4.16
N GLY A 12 10.03 7.83 -3.33
CA GLY A 12 9.73 8.39 -2.01
C GLY A 12 8.84 9.63 -2.10
N GLY A 13 7.98 9.83 -1.09
CA GLY A 13 7.10 11.00 -1.01
C GLY A 13 5.96 11.02 -2.05
N SER A 14 5.66 9.92 -2.73
CA SER A 14 4.55 9.81 -3.69
C SER A 14 3.17 9.79 -3.04
N GLY A 15 3.09 9.64 -1.72
CA GLY A 15 1.83 9.59 -0.97
C GLY A 15 1.33 8.17 -0.70
N LYS A 16 2.18 7.15 -0.73
CA LYS A 16 1.78 5.75 -0.46
C LYS A 16 1.10 5.61 0.89
N THR A 17 1.82 5.90 1.97
CA THR A 17 1.30 5.80 3.35
C THR A 17 0.01 6.60 3.54
N ALA A 18 -0.02 7.87 3.08
CA ALA A 18 -1.25 8.66 3.15
C ALA A 18 -2.41 8.00 2.38
N THR A 19 -2.13 7.41 1.22
CA THR A 19 -3.13 6.70 0.43
C THR A 19 -3.59 5.42 1.13
N SER A 20 -2.66 4.59 1.63
CA SER A 20 -2.97 3.34 2.35
C SER A 20 -3.85 3.61 3.57
N VAL A 21 -3.46 4.58 4.40
CA VAL A 21 -4.18 4.95 5.62
C VAL A 21 -5.59 5.47 5.31
N ASN A 22 -5.73 6.36 4.32
CA ASN A 22 -7.05 6.93 3.99
C ASN A 22 -7.97 5.92 3.29
N ILE A 23 -7.44 4.99 2.49
CA ILE A 23 -8.24 3.87 1.95
C ILE A 23 -8.69 2.97 3.10
N ALA A 24 -7.79 2.58 4.00
CA ALA A 24 -8.10 1.72 5.13
C ALA A 24 -9.18 2.34 6.02
N LYS A 25 -9.01 3.61 6.41
CA LYS A 25 -9.98 4.34 7.24
C LYS A 25 -11.33 4.49 6.54
N GLY A 26 -11.32 4.86 5.25
CA GLY A 26 -12.57 5.06 4.51
C GLY A 26 -13.38 3.76 4.33
N LEU A 27 -12.73 2.63 4.11
CA LEU A 27 -13.39 1.33 4.05
C LEU A 27 -13.90 0.90 5.44
N ALA A 28 -13.13 1.16 6.51
CA ALA A 28 -13.56 0.87 7.87
C ALA A 28 -14.79 1.70 8.27
N ASP A 29 -14.87 2.98 7.87
CA ASP A 29 -16.04 3.84 8.06
C ASP A 29 -17.27 3.34 7.30
N ASP A 30 -17.07 2.66 6.18
CA ASP A 30 -18.16 2.01 5.42
C ASP A 30 -18.61 0.68 6.06
N GLY A 31 -18.01 0.29 7.19
CA GLY A 31 -18.37 -0.90 7.95
C GLY A 31 -17.61 -2.18 7.56
N TYR A 32 -16.65 -2.11 6.65
CA TYR A 32 -15.80 -3.26 6.32
C TYR A 32 -14.76 -3.50 7.41
N LYS A 33 -14.48 -4.76 7.74
CA LYS A 33 -13.38 -5.14 8.61
C LYS A 33 -12.07 -5.03 7.86
N VAL A 34 -11.23 -4.07 8.22
CA VAL A 34 -10.01 -3.71 7.52
C VAL A 34 -8.78 -4.02 8.36
N LEU A 35 -7.79 -4.65 7.74
CA LEU A 35 -6.46 -4.83 8.30
C LEU A 35 -5.46 -3.98 7.51
N LEU A 36 -4.77 -3.08 8.18
CA LEU A 36 -3.63 -2.34 7.63
C LEU A 36 -2.33 -3.08 8.00
N VAL A 37 -1.53 -3.47 7.02
CA VAL A 37 -0.24 -4.11 7.25
C VAL A 37 0.85 -3.12 6.86
N ASP A 38 1.60 -2.67 7.84
CA ASP A 38 2.75 -1.78 7.61
C ASP A 38 3.94 -2.63 7.15
N LEU A 39 4.44 -2.36 5.96
CA LEU A 39 5.61 -2.99 5.36
C LEU A 39 6.74 -1.98 5.15
N ASP A 40 6.58 -0.75 5.67
CA ASP A 40 7.65 0.23 5.70
C ASP A 40 8.57 -0.03 6.89
N LEU A 41 9.83 -0.25 6.62
CA LEU A 41 10.87 -0.50 7.63
C LEU A 41 11.02 0.62 8.65
N GLN A 42 10.61 1.82 8.28
CA GLN A 42 10.65 2.95 9.19
C GLN A 42 9.52 2.92 10.22
N GLY A 43 8.53 2.01 10.08
CA GLY A 43 7.38 1.90 10.99
C GLY A 43 6.56 3.18 11.10
N ASN A 44 6.61 4.02 10.06
CA ASN A 44 5.96 5.34 10.10
C ASN A 44 4.44 5.25 10.27
N THR A 45 3.81 4.24 9.72
CA THR A 45 2.39 3.97 9.91
C THR A 45 2.15 3.36 11.29
N SER A 46 2.93 2.36 11.66
CA SER A 46 2.80 1.64 12.93
C SER A 46 2.90 2.55 14.16
N SER A 47 3.91 3.42 14.19
CA SER A 47 4.12 4.35 15.31
C SER A 47 3.00 5.37 15.51
N LYS A 48 2.07 5.47 14.56
CA LYS A 48 0.90 6.36 14.63
C LYS A 48 -0.31 5.72 15.25
N PHE A 49 -0.45 4.42 15.04
CA PHE A 49 -1.61 3.66 15.50
C PHE A 49 -1.36 2.89 16.79
N ILE A 50 -0.10 2.81 17.24
CA ILE A 50 0.29 2.01 18.40
C ILE A 50 1.15 2.88 19.35
N GLU A 51 0.64 3.14 20.57
CA GLU A 51 1.33 3.98 21.56
C GLU A 51 2.69 3.40 22.00
N ASP A 52 2.72 2.11 22.34
CA ASP A 52 3.96 1.40 22.77
C ASP A 52 4.61 0.64 21.61
N PHE A 53 4.79 1.32 20.49
CA PHE A 53 5.29 0.73 19.25
C PHE A 53 6.64 0.02 19.41
N GLU A 54 7.55 0.59 20.21
CA GLU A 54 8.91 0.06 20.40
C GLU A 54 8.92 -1.35 21.04
N ASN A 55 7.95 -1.64 21.92
CA ASN A 55 7.84 -2.92 22.61
C ASN A 55 6.84 -3.88 21.95
N THR A 56 6.29 -3.51 20.79
CA THR A 56 5.24 -4.27 20.11
C THR A 56 5.85 -5.30 19.18
N SER A 57 5.35 -6.54 19.16
CA SER A 57 5.66 -7.54 18.15
C SER A 57 4.93 -7.24 16.85
N GLY A 58 5.53 -7.59 15.72
CA GLY A 58 4.96 -7.33 14.41
C GLY A 58 5.31 -8.40 13.38
N ILE A 59 5.29 -8.00 12.12
CA ILE A 59 5.52 -8.91 11.00
C ILE A 59 6.91 -9.57 11.05
N VAL A 60 7.90 -8.92 11.65
CA VAL A 60 9.27 -9.44 11.81
C VAL A 60 9.29 -10.67 12.71
N GLU A 61 8.58 -10.63 13.83
CA GLU A 61 8.51 -11.75 14.76
C GLU A 61 7.79 -12.95 14.12
N VAL A 62 6.80 -12.71 13.28
CA VAL A 62 6.11 -13.77 12.53
C VAL A 62 7.04 -14.41 11.51
N LEU A 63 7.78 -13.62 10.74
CA LEU A 63 8.76 -14.11 9.76
C LEU A 63 9.86 -14.94 10.39
N ASN A 64 10.30 -14.55 11.59
CA ASN A 64 11.31 -15.27 12.36
C ASN A 64 10.75 -16.47 13.12
N GLY A 65 9.46 -16.79 12.99
CA GLY A 65 8.79 -17.89 13.69
C GLY A 65 8.69 -17.71 15.20
N LYS A 66 8.80 -16.47 15.68
CA LYS A 66 8.71 -16.14 17.12
C LYS A 66 7.29 -15.84 17.58
N SER A 67 6.38 -15.51 16.65
CA SER A 67 4.97 -15.20 16.93
C SER A 67 4.05 -15.78 15.85
N ASP A 68 2.82 -16.10 16.22
CA ASP A 68 1.77 -16.37 15.23
C ASP A 68 1.26 -15.04 14.63
N ILE A 69 0.83 -15.07 13.38
CA ILE A 69 0.30 -13.87 12.69
C ILE A 69 -0.89 -13.26 13.45
N LYS A 70 -1.67 -14.07 14.14
CA LYS A 70 -2.85 -13.63 14.92
C LYS A 70 -2.47 -12.84 16.16
N ASP A 71 -1.30 -13.12 16.73
CA ASP A 71 -0.84 -12.50 17.97
C ASP A 71 -0.24 -11.10 17.74
N VAL A 72 -0.03 -10.72 16.49
CA VAL A 72 0.54 -9.42 16.09
C VAL A 72 -0.48 -8.50 15.41
N ILE A 73 -1.77 -8.81 15.54
CA ILE A 73 -2.86 -7.95 15.07
C ILE A 73 -3.33 -7.07 16.23
N TYR A 74 -3.23 -5.77 16.07
CA TYR A 74 -3.61 -4.78 17.08
C TYR A 74 -4.84 -4.01 16.63
N SER A 75 -5.77 -3.77 17.56
CA SER A 75 -6.88 -2.82 17.34
C SER A 75 -6.33 -1.40 17.30
N THR A 76 -6.93 -0.55 16.51
CA THR A 76 -6.68 0.90 16.51
C THR A 76 -7.80 1.62 17.25
N ASP A 77 -7.68 2.94 17.41
CA ASP A 77 -8.75 3.80 17.96
C ASP A 77 -9.95 3.97 17.01
N PHE A 78 -9.87 3.37 15.82
CA PHE A 78 -10.94 3.43 14.82
C PHE A 78 -11.68 2.11 14.74
N ASP A 79 -13.01 2.20 14.75
CA ASP A 79 -13.87 1.04 14.56
C ASP A 79 -13.54 0.30 13.26
N ASN A 80 -13.57 -1.03 13.31
CA ASN A 80 -13.32 -1.92 12.16
C ASN A 80 -11.92 -1.84 11.54
N LEU A 81 -10.97 -1.08 12.11
CA LEU A 81 -9.60 -0.96 11.62
C LEU A 81 -8.61 -1.59 12.59
N SER A 82 -7.86 -2.57 12.12
CA SER A 82 -6.75 -3.19 12.84
C SER A 82 -5.44 -3.00 12.09
N ILE A 83 -4.31 -3.18 12.76
CA ILE A 83 -2.98 -3.03 12.17
C ILE A 83 -2.04 -4.17 12.55
N ILE A 84 -1.20 -4.59 11.61
CA ILE A 84 0.02 -5.37 11.86
C ILE A 84 1.21 -4.42 11.69
N PRO A 85 2.01 -4.19 12.75
CA PRO A 85 3.14 -3.26 12.69
C PRO A 85 4.37 -3.85 12.00
N SER A 86 5.25 -2.96 11.54
CA SER A 86 6.57 -3.26 10.99
C SER A 86 7.67 -2.59 11.80
N LYS A 87 8.86 -3.18 11.78
CA LYS A 87 10.09 -2.65 12.35
C LYS A 87 11.25 -2.76 11.37
N LEU A 88 12.36 -2.11 11.68
CA LEU A 88 13.52 -2.00 10.78
C LEU A 88 14.11 -3.36 10.35
N GLU A 89 14.00 -4.37 11.17
CA GLU A 89 14.58 -5.71 10.92
C GLU A 89 13.85 -6.52 9.83
N TRP A 90 12.70 -6.06 9.39
CA TRP A 90 11.89 -6.71 8.35
C TRP A 90 12.64 -6.94 7.04
N LEU A 91 13.43 -5.96 6.61
CA LEU A 91 14.18 -6.05 5.36
C LEU A 91 15.19 -7.17 5.36
N ASP A 92 16.00 -7.27 6.44
CA ASP A 92 17.02 -8.28 6.54
C ASP A 92 16.43 -9.69 6.46
N CYS A 93 15.24 -9.89 7.04
CA CYS A 93 14.51 -11.16 6.95
C CYS A 93 14.10 -11.49 5.51
N LEU A 94 13.55 -10.53 4.75
CA LEU A 94 13.15 -10.76 3.36
C LEU A 94 14.34 -10.92 2.42
N GLU A 95 15.41 -10.17 2.62
CA GLU A 95 16.64 -10.33 1.83
C GLU A 95 17.30 -11.67 2.08
N GLU A 96 17.27 -12.16 3.30
CA GLU A 96 17.78 -13.49 3.62
C GLU A 96 16.92 -14.58 2.98
N LEU A 97 15.60 -14.47 3.06
CA LEU A 97 14.69 -15.38 2.35
C LEU A 97 14.94 -15.34 0.83
N ALA A 98 15.10 -14.15 0.25
CA ALA A 98 15.38 -14.01 -1.19
C ALA A 98 16.73 -14.62 -1.58
N ARG A 99 17.75 -14.52 -0.70
CA ARG A 99 19.06 -15.21 -0.90
C ARG A 99 18.91 -16.72 -0.83
N GLN A 100 18.21 -17.23 0.17
CA GLN A 100 17.97 -18.67 0.31
C GLN A 100 17.23 -19.23 -0.91
N ASP A 101 16.20 -18.52 -1.39
CA ASP A 101 15.46 -18.94 -2.58
C ASP A 101 16.30 -18.90 -3.85
N TYR A 102 17.19 -17.91 -4.02
CA TYR A 102 18.11 -17.86 -5.15
C TYR A 102 19.02 -19.10 -5.19
N TYR A 103 19.53 -19.56 -4.04
CA TYR A 103 20.32 -20.80 -3.97
C TYR A 103 19.48 -22.06 -4.22
N GLU A 104 18.21 -22.07 -3.77
CA GLU A 104 17.28 -23.19 -4.01
C GLU A 104 16.80 -23.24 -5.47
N GLU A 105 16.62 -22.08 -6.12
CA GLU A 105 16.24 -21.96 -7.55
C GLU A 105 17.37 -22.50 -8.44
N ILE A 106 18.64 -22.20 -8.13
CA ILE A 106 19.79 -22.81 -8.79
C ILE A 106 19.78 -24.35 -8.65
N LYS A 107 19.22 -24.87 -7.55
CA LYS A 107 19.03 -26.30 -7.30
C LYS A 107 17.71 -26.87 -7.82
N LYS A 108 16.96 -26.14 -8.67
CA LYS A 108 15.65 -26.51 -9.23
C LYS A 108 14.52 -26.71 -8.19
N LYS A 109 14.52 -25.95 -7.11
CA LYS A 109 13.41 -25.91 -6.16
C LYS A 109 12.56 -24.64 -6.37
N LYS A 110 11.25 -24.68 -5.99
CA LYS A 110 10.34 -23.55 -6.14
C LYS A 110 10.81 -22.32 -5.32
N ASN A 111 10.73 -21.14 -5.94
CA ASN A 111 11.01 -19.85 -5.28
C ASN A 111 9.90 -19.54 -4.24
N LYS A 112 10.24 -19.58 -2.94
CA LYS A 112 9.30 -19.41 -1.83
C LYS A 112 9.19 -17.95 -1.35
N SER A 113 10.23 -17.11 -1.55
CA SER A 113 10.28 -15.76 -0.99
C SER A 113 9.21 -14.82 -1.55
N VAL A 114 8.78 -15.04 -2.79
CA VAL A 114 7.76 -14.22 -3.44
C VAL A 114 6.35 -14.45 -2.91
N TYR A 115 6.11 -15.57 -2.25
CA TYR A 115 4.82 -15.91 -1.65
C TYR A 115 4.73 -15.59 -0.16
N THR A 116 5.81 -15.08 0.43
CA THR A 116 5.91 -14.92 1.88
C THR A 116 4.75 -14.12 2.46
N ILE A 117 4.45 -12.93 1.90
CA ILE A 117 3.33 -12.09 2.37
C ILE A 117 1.99 -12.82 2.20
N LYS A 118 1.73 -13.40 1.02
CA LYS A 118 0.49 -14.13 0.75
C LYS A 118 0.29 -15.27 1.74
N THR A 119 1.32 -16.08 1.94
CA THR A 119 1.29 -17.23 2.85
C THR A 119 1.09 -16.81 4.31
N LEU A 120 1.73 -15.71 4.74
CA LEU A 120 1.55 -15.17 6.09
C LEU A 120 0.11 -14.70 6.34
N LEU A 121 -0.54 -14.13 5.34
CA LEU A 121 -1.90 -13.60 5.46
C LEU A 121 -2.99 -14.67 5.37
N GLU A 122 -2.74 -15.82 4.70
CA GLU A 122 -3.72 -16.89 4.51
C GLU A 122 -4.49 -17.28 5.79
N PRO A 123 -3.84 -17.48 6.97
CA PRO A 123 -4.55 -17.91 8.19
C PRO A 123 -5.55 -16.89 8.75
N ILE A 124 -5.46 -15.62 8.31
CA ILE A 124 -6.27 -14.52 8.83
C ILE A 124 -7.22 -13.92 7.79
N MET A 125 -7.11 -14.30 6.52
CA MET A 125 -7.92 -13.72 5.42
C MET A 125 -9.44 -13.83 5.62
N ASN A 126 -9.92 -14.78 6.41
CA ASN A 126 -11.36 -14.94 6.68
C ASN A 126 -11.85 -14.04 7.83
N GLN A 127 -10.97 -13.32 8.51
CA GLN A 127 -11.31 -12.44 9.64
C GLN A 127 -11.59 -11.01 9.17
N PHE A 128 -11.13 -10.66 7.95
CA PHE A 128 -11.21 -9.33 7.36
C PHE A 128 -11.95 -9.36 6.02
N ASP A 129 -12.53 -8.24 5.65
CA ASP A 129 -13.09 -8.01 4.32
C ASP A 129 -12.02 -7.47 3.36
N VAL A 130 -11.13 -6.60 3.89
CA VAL A 130 -10.05 -5.99 3.12
C VAL A 130 -8.74 -5.97 3.91
N ILE A 131 -7.64 -6.23 3.24
CA ILE A 131 -6.28 -6.08 3.76
C ILE A 131 -5.53 -5.04 2.92
N ILE A 132 -4.98 -4.02 3.57
CA ILE A 132 -4.21 -2.96 2.91
C ILE A 132 -2.73 -3.15 3.22
N LEU A 133 -1.88 -3.21 2.19
CA LEU A 133 -0.43 -3.30 2.32
C LEU A 133 0.20 -1.93 2.07
N ASP A 134 0.76 -1.32 3.11
CA ASP A 134 1.51 -0.05 3.02
C ASP A 134 3.01 -0.32 2.84
N ASN A 135 3.55 0.00 1.66
CA ASN A 135 4.87 -0.42 1.26
C ASN A 135 5.94 0.67 1.29
N ASN A 136 7.17 0.25 1.60
CA ASN A 136 8.37 1.07 1.42
C ASN A 136 8.72 1.22 -0.07
N PRO A 137 9.22 2.38 -0.52
CA PRO A 137 9.55 2.63 -1.92
C PRO A 137 10.74 1.83 -2.48
N SER A 138 11.58 1.26 -1.62
CA SER A 138 12.97 0.97 -2.00
C SER A 138 13.25 -0.49 -2.41
N TYR A 139 12.36 -1.45 -2.14
CA TYR A 139 12.75 -2.87 -2.22
C TYR A 139 11.93 -3.67 -3.23
N LYS A 140 12.63 -4.18 -4.26
CA LYS A 140 12.04 -5.01 -5.32
C LYS A 140 11.41 -6.28 -4.78
N THR A 141 12.00 -6.90 -3.75
CA THR A 141 11.48 -8.13 -3.14
C THR A 141 10.13 -7.90 -2.48
N ILE A 142 9.98 -6.81 -1.72
CA ILE A 142 8.69 -6.44 -1.10
C ILE A 142 7.65 -6.16 -2.20
N LEU A 143 7.99 -5.34 -3.20
CA LEU A 143 7.09 -5.05 -4.32
C LEU A 143 6.65 -6.32 -5.04
N LYS A 144 7.57 -7.26 -5.29
CA LYS A 144 7.25 -8.55 -5.91
C LYS A 144 6.27 -9.35 -5.05
N ASN A 145 6.53 -9.48 -3.74
CA ASN A 145 5.61 -10.11 -2.79
C ASN A 145 4.22 -9.49 -2.81
N CYS A 146 4.13 -8.15 -2.88
CA CYS A 146 2.85 -7.45 -2.95
C CYS A 146 2.10 -7.71 -4.25
N VAL A 147 2.81 -7.82 -5.39
CA VAL A 147 2.17 -8.20 -6.68
C VAL A 147 1.58 -9.61 -6.61
N TYR A 148 2.27 -10.55 -5.97
CA TYR A 148 1.77 -11.92 -5.79
C TYR A 148 0.61 -12.04 -4.80
N ALA A 149 0.48 -11.11 -3.85
CA ALA A 149 -0.54 -11.14 -2.83
C ALA A 149 -1.79 -10.32 -3.19
N ALA A 150 -1.65 -9.23 -3.94
CA ALA A 150 -2.70 -8.22 -4.11
C ALA A 150 -3.70 -8.55 -5.23
N ASP A 151 -4.98 -8.24 -4.98
CA ASP A 151 -6.03 -8.17 -6.01
C ASP A 151 -5.94 -6.83 -6.77
N LEU A 152 -5.54 -5.76 -6.08
CA LEU A 152 -5.38 -4.42 -6.66
C LEU A 152 -4.11 -3.72 -6.16
N ILE A 153 -3.31 -3.22 -7.11
CA ILE A 153 -2.18 -2.34 -6.81
C ILE A 153 -2.57 -0.90 -7.14
N VAL A 154 -2.56 -0.04 -6.13
CA VAL A 154 -2.67 1.41 -6.30
C VAL A 154 -1.26 1.99 -6.44
N VAL A 155 -1.03 2.75 -7.51
CA VAL A 155 0.27 3.39 -7.80
C VAL A 155 0.14 4.90 -7.64
N PRO A 156 0.39 5.47 -6.44
CA PRO A 156 0.30 6.91 -6.21
C PRO A 156 1.46 7.64 -6.89
N VAL A 157 1.15 8.67 -7.66
CA VAL A 157 2.13 9.42 -8.47
C VAL A 157 2.00 10.92 -8.26
N ASN A 158 3.07 11.57 -7.81
CA ASN A 158 3.11 13.02 -7.71
C ASN A 158 3.26 13.68 -9.07
N ILE A 159 2.65 14.85 -9.23
CA ILE A 159 2.87 15.70 -10.39
C ILE A 159 4.23 16.39 -10.30
N ASP A 160 5.21 15.88 -11.01
CA ASP A 160 6.51 16.52 -11.22
C ASP A 160 7.04 16.26 -12.63
N ARG A 161 8.19 16.89 -12.97
CA ARG A 161 8.81 16.78 -14.30
C ARG A 161 9.16 15.33 -14.71
N ASN A 162 9.28 14.43 -13.74
CA ASN A 162 9.65 13.02 -13.96
C ASN A 162 8.49 12.06 -13.68
N ALA A 163 7.27 12.58 -13.45
CA ALA A 163 6.11 11.76 -13.09
C ALA A 163 5.92 10.58 -14.04
N ILE A 164 5.88 10.84 -15.35
CA ILE A 164 5.66 9.81 -16.38
C ILE A 164 6.75 8.73 -16.35
N LYS A 165 8.04 9.13 -16.23
CA LYS A 165 9.14 8.16 -16.19
C LYS A 165 9.07 7.27 -14.92
N GLY A 166 8.72 7.86 -13.77
CA GLY A 166 8.58 7.12 -12.52
C GLY A 166 7.41 6.13 -12.56
N VAL A 167 6.29 6.53 -13.15
CA VAL A 167 5.12 5.66 -13.39
C VAL A 167 5.50 4.51 -14.32
N ASP A 168 6.08 4.83 -15.49
CA ASP A 168 6.47 3.85 -16.50
C ASP A 168 7.37 2.76 -15.90
N TYR A 169 8.35 3.15 -15.09
CA TYR A 169 9.24 2.20 -14.44
C TYR A 169 8.51 1.26 -13.46
N THR A 170 7.65 1.82 -12.60
CA THR A 170 6.87 1.02 -11.64
C THR A 170 5.91 0.07 -12.35
N ILE A 171 5.20 0.57 -13.37
CA ILE A 171 4.25 -0.25 -14.15
C ILE A 171 4.97 -1.37 -14.91
N ARG A 172 6.09 -1.06 -15.59
CA ARG A 172 6.88 -2.10 -16.27
C ARG A 172 7.31 -3.19 -15.31
N TYR A 173 7.78 -2.82 -14.12
CA TYR A 173 8.16 -3.82 -13.12
C TYR A 173 6.97 -4.68 -12.68
N ILE A 174 5.79 -4.09 -12.45
CA ILE A 174 4.57 -4.84 -12.11
C ILE A 174 4.21 -5.80 -13.25
N ILE A 175 4.20 -5.31 -14.49
CA ILE A 175 3.92 -6.13 -15.67
C ILE A 175 4.94 -7.27 -15.80
N ASP A 176 6.24 -6.98 -15.66
CA ASP A 176 7.30 -7.99 -15.73
C ASP A 176 7.11 -9.07 -14.66
N VAL A 177 6.67 -8.72 -13.46
CA VAL A 177 6.37 -9.69 -12.39
C VAL A 177 5.16 -10.54 -12.75
N ILE A 178 4.07 -9.93 -13.23
CA ILE A 178 2.84 -10.64 -13.60
C ILE A 178 3.12 -11.59 -14.79
N THR A 179 3.76 -11.09 -15.85
CA THR A 179 4.02 -11.87 -17.07
C THR A 179 5.12 -12.91 -16.90
N GLY A 180 6.05 -12.68 -15.99
CA GLY A 180 7.13 -13.63 -15.65
C GLY A 180 6.74 -14.66 -14.58
N SER A 181 5.52 -14.59 -14.05
CA SER A 181 5.00 -15.56 -13.10
C SER A 181 4.63 -16.87 -13.80
N GLU A 182 4.91 -18.01 -13.15
CA GLU A 182 4.39 -19.31 -13.57
C GLU A 182 2.91 -19.51 -13.20
N GLU A 183 2.37 -18.62 -12.32
CA GLU A 183 0.96 -18.62 -11.92
C GLU A 183 0.20 -17.56 -12.73
N ASP A 184 -1.07 -17.83 -12.98
CA ASP A 184 -2.01 -16.84 -13.52
C ASP A 184 -2.39 -15.85 -12.42
N LEU A 185 -1.66 -14.72 -12.35
CA LEU A 185 -1.88 -13.69 -11.37
C LEU A 185 -2.99 -12.74 -11.84
N ASP A 186 -4.17 -12.84 -11.21
CA ASP A 186 -5.27 -11.89 -11.42
C ASP A 186 -5.07 -10.63 -10.56
N CYS A 187 -3.97 -9.93 -10.80
CA CYS A 187 -3.62 -8.70 -10.09
C CYS A 187 -3.89 -7.49 -10.99
N LYS A 188 -4.89 -6.69 -10.63
CA LYS A 188 -5.16 -5.40 -11.27
C LYS A 188 -4.21 -4.32 -10.73
N PHE A 189 -3.93 -3.28 -11.52
CA PHE A 189 -3.24 -2.08 -11.03
C PHE A 189 -3.83 -0.81 -11.61
N LYS A 190 -3.84 0.26 -10.81
CA LYS A 190 -4.30 1.58 -11.22
C LYS A 190 -3.40 2.71 -10.68
N ILE A 191 -3.24 3.74 -11.49
CA ILE A 191 -2.44 4.93 -11.20
C ILE A 191 -3.33 5.95 -10.49
N LEU A 192 -2.88 6.42 -9.32
CA LEU A 192 -3.50 7.50 -8.58
C LEU A 192 -2.65 8.77 -8.70
N VAL A 193 -3.14 9.80 -9.38
CA VAL A 193 -2.43 11.08 -9.45
C VAL A 193 -2.62 11.85 -8.14
N THR A 194 -1.51 12.13 -7.45
CA THR A 194 -1.50 12.79 -6.14
C THR A 194 -0.87 14.18 -6.18
N LYS A 195 -1.10 14.96 -5.14
CA LYS A 195 -0.56 16.32 -4.95
C LYS A 195 -0.90 17.27 -6.11
N THR A 196 -2.11 17.13 -6.65
CA THR A 196 -2.60 18.02 -7.72
C THR A 196 -2.84 19.44 -7.20
N THR A 197 -2.62 20.42 -8.07
CA THR A 197 -2.86 21.84 -7.77
C THR A 197 -3.77 22.48 -8.82
N ARG A 198 -4.28 23.69 -8.55
CA ARG A 198 -5.13 24.42 -9.50
C ARG A 198 -4.38 25.05 -10.69
N THR A 199 -3.05 24.84 -10.77
CA THR A 199 -2.23 25.43 -11.84
C THR A 199 -2.46 24.76 -13.19
N ARG A 200 -2.21 25.51 -14.27
CA ARG A 200 -2.26 24.98 -15.65
C ARG A 200 -1.28 23.81 -15.85
N VAL A 201 -0.10 23.90 -15.24
CA VAL A 201 0.93 22.85 -15.32
C VAL A 201 0.41 21.55 -14.71
N SER A 202 -0.22 21.63 -13.53
CA SER A 202 -0.81 20.47 -12.87
C SER A 202 -1.89 19.80 -13.74
N ARG A 203 -2.80 20.59 -14.30
CA ARG A 203 -3.83 20.07 -15.21
C ARG A 203 -3.25 19.38 -16.44
N ASN A 204 -2.30 20.03 -17.12
CA ASN A 204 -1.64 19.44 -18.28
C ASN A 204 -0.93 18.13 -17.96
N CYS A 205 -0.32 18.01 -16.78
CA CYS A 205 0.31 16.74 -16.32
C CYS A 205 -0.72 15.64 -16.10
N VAL A 206 -1.86 15.97 -15.46
CA VAL A 206 -2.98 15.00 -15.27
C VAL A 206 -3.48 14.51 -16.61
N ASP A 207 -3.75 15.44 -17.55
CA ASP A 207 -4.25 15.12 -18.89
C ASP A 207 -3.25 14.25 -19.65
N LEU A 208 -1.96 14.53 -19.53
CA LEU A 208 -0.89 13.74 -20.17
C LEU A 208 -0.84 12.32 -19.61
N ILE A 209 -0.93 12.14 -18.27
CA ILE A 209 -0.96 10.83 -17.63
C ILE A 209 -2.20 10.06 -18.10
N ARG A 210 -3.39 10.67 -18.08
CA ARG A 210 -4.63 10.05 -18.55
C ARG A 210 -4.58 9.66 -20.02
N ASN A 211 -4.07 10.51 -20.88
CA ASN A 211 -3.93 10.20 -22.31
C ASN A 211 -2.94 9.06 -22.57
N THR A 212 -1.89 8.95 -21.72
CA THR A 212 -0.86 7.91 -21.88
C THR A 212 -1.34 6.56 -21.35
N PHE A 213 -1.97 6.53 -20.16
CA PHE A 213 -2.30 5.30 -19.45
C PHE A 213 -3.79 4.95 -19.45
N LYS A 214 -4.64 5.83 -19.98
CA LYS A 214 -6.09 5.61 -20.20
C LYS A 214 -6.81 5.03 -18.98
N ASP A 215 -7.45 3.88 -19.15
CA ASP A 215 -8.29 3.22 -18.14
C ASP A 215 -7.50 2.73 -16.92
N LEU A 216 -6.17 2.74 -16.99
CA LEU A 216 -5.29 2.43 -15.85
C LEU A 216 -5.18 3.60 -14.86
N VAL A 217 -5.81 4.75 -15.11
CA VAL A 217 -5.75 5.91 -14.21
C VAL A 217 -7.09 6.08 -13.51
N PHE A 218 -7.08 6.22 -12.18
CA PHE A 218 -8.28 6.58 -11.44
C PHE A 218 -8.86 7.90 -11.94
N GLU A 219 -10.19 8.02 -11.94
CA GLU A 219 -10.85 9.29 -12.24
C GLU A 219 -10.57 10.32 -11.16
N THR A 220 -10.52 9.88 -9.90
CA THR A 220 -10.15 10.72 -8.76
C THR A 220 -8.66 11.08 -8.80
N THR A 221 -8.37 12.34 -8.46
CA THR A 221 -7.01 12.81 -8.18
C THR A 221 -6.95 13.39 -6.78
N ILE A 222 -5.84 13.21 -6.07
CA ILE A 222 -5.69 13.75 -4.71
C ILE A 222 -5.07 15.14 -4.77
N THR A 223 -5.81 16.12 -4.27
CA THR A 223 -5.36 17.52 -4.20
C THR A 223 -4.23 17.66 -3.19
N ASN A 224 -3.23 18.50 -3.50
CA ASN A 224 -2.19 18.86 -2.56
C ASN A 224 -2.79 19.78 -1.46
N GLN A 225 -2.79 19.29 -0.22
CA GLN A 225 -3.15 20.11 0.93
C GLN A 225 -1.87 20.62 1.57
N ILE A 226 -1.70 21.94 1.57
CA ILE A 226 -0.70 22.61 2.39
C ILE A 226 -1.43 23.00 3.67
N ALA A 227 -1.34 22.19 4.72
CA ALA A 227 -1.80 22.60 6.03
C ALA A 227 -0.88 23.73 6.54
N PRO A 228 -1.41 24.80 7.16
CA PRO A 228 -0.60 25.77 7.86
C PRO A 228 0.22 25.05 8.94
N ALA A 229 1.50 25.36 9.06
CA ALA A 229 2.45 24.70 9.99
C ALA A 229 1.95 24.68 11.46
N GLU A 230 1.05 25.58 11.83
CA GLU A 230 0.44 25.71 13.16
C GLU A 230 -0.66 24.67 13.45
N LYS A 231 -1.13 23.92 12.44
CA LYS A 231 -2.21 22.90 12.54
C LYS A 231 -1.73 21.48 12.25
N GLN A 232 -0.43 21.28 12.13
CA GLN A 232 0.14 19.96 11.90
C GLN A 232 0.18 19.20 13.23
N THR A 233 -0.96 18.70 13.68
CA THR A 233 -0.97 17.55 14.57
C THR A 233 -0.78 16.31 13.71
N PHE A 234 0.02 15.40 14.18
CA PHE A 234 0.50 14.21 13.49
C PHE A 234 -0.61 13.34 12.88
N PHE A 235 -1.80 13.27 13.50
CA PHE A 235 -2.97 12.55 12.98
C PHE A 235 -3.65 13.29 11.82
N GLU A 236 -3.72 14.63 11.85
CA GLU A 236 -4.37 15.42 10.81
C GLU A 236 -3.63 15.38 9.47
N ASP A 237 -2.32 15.06 9.47
CA ASP A 237 -1.50 14.98 8.26
C ASP A 237 -1.75 13.68 7.45
N TYR A 238 -2.28 12.64 8.07
CA TYR A 238 -2.44 11.32 7.44
C TYR A 238 -3.89 10.88 7.26
N ILE A 239 -4.78 11.20 8.20
CA ILE A 239 -6.20 10.84 8.12
C ILE A 239 -6.99 12.04 7.59
N MET A 240 -6.91 12.25 6.29
CA MET A 240 -7.53 13.39 5.62
C MET A 240 -8.99 13.13 5.28
N ILE A 241 -9.39 11.87 5.15
CA ILE A 241 -10.74 11.47 4.73
C ILE A 241 -11.82 11.89 5.73
N ASP A 242 -11.47 12.01 7.02
CA ASP A 242 -12.42 12.44 8.06
C ASP A 242 -12.82 13.91 7.92
N ASN A 243 -12.01 14.72 7.23
CA ASN A 243 -12.32 16.12 7.04
C ASN A 243 -12.98 16.40 5.67
N LEU A 244 -14.24 16.00 5.53
CA LEU A 244 -15.04 16.24 4.33
C LEU A 244 -15.30 17.71 3.98
N ASN A 245 -14.93 18.65 4.86
CA ASN A 245 -14.93 20.08 4.52
C ASN A 245 -13.73 20.48 3.66
N THR A 246 -12.70 19.65 3.60
CA THR A 246 -11.53 19.87 2.76
C THR A 246 -11.70 19.22 1.38
N LYS A 247 -10.97 19.74 0.40
CA LYS A 247 -10.94 19.13 -0.93
C LYS A 247 -10.29 17.74 -0.89
N VAL A 248 -9.20 17.61 -0.15
CA VAL A 248 -8.45 16.34 -0.06
C VAL A 248 -9.27 15.25 0.63
N GLY A 249 -10.03 15.57 1.68
CA GLY A 249 -10.93 14.60 2.32
C GLY A 249 -12.00 14.08 1.35
N LYS A 250 -12.61 14.98 0.56
CA LYS A 250 -13.55 14.60 -0.51
C LYS A 250 -12.87 13.74 -1.58
N ASP A 251 -11.64 14.06 -1.96
CA ASP A 251 -10.90 13.29 -2.96
C ASP A 251 -10.65 11.86 -2.47
N TYR A 252 -10.22 11.67 -1.21
CA TYR A 252 -10.05 10.33 -0.65
C TYR A 252 -11.38 9.57 -0.55
N ARG A 253 -12.48 10.24 -0.19
CA ARG A 253 -13.80 9.59 -0.17
C ARG A 253 -14.18 9.09 -1.57
N SER A 254 -13.99 9.92 -2.61
CA SER A 254 -14.24 9.53 -3.99
C SER A 254 -13.34 8.38 -4.43
N LEU A 255 -12.07 8.36 -3.99
CA LEU A 255 -11.15 7.28 -4.28
C LEU A 255 -11.63 5.95 -3.67
N VAL A 256 -12.09 5.97 -2.43
CA VAL A 256 -12.64 4.77 -1.77
C VAL A 256 -13.82 4.21 -2.55
N ASP A 257 -14.72 5.09 -3.04
CA ASP A 257 -15.87 4.67 -3.85
C ASP A 257 -15.45 4.04 -5.20
N GLU A 258 -14.38 4.55 -5.84
CA GLU A 258 -13.81 3.94 -7.04
C GLU A 258 -13.17 2.58 -6.73
N ILE A 259 -12.38 2.50 -5.67
CA ILE A 259 -11.70 1.26 -5.27
C ILE A 259 -12.70 0.15 -4.97
N ARG A 260 -13.80 0.44 -4.26
CA ARG A 260 -14.85 -0.54 -3.99
C ARG A 260 -15.40 -1.17 -5.26
N LYS A 261 -15.60 -0.36 -6.31
CA LYS A 261 -16.04 -0.86 -7.63
C LYS A 261 -14.99 -1.74 -8.30
N GLU A 262 -13.70 -1.36 -8.21
CA GLU A 262 -12.60 -2.10 -8.83
C GLU A 262 -12.39 -3.50 -8.23
N ILE A 263 -12.60 -3.64 -6.92
CA ILE A 263 -12.42 -4.91 -6.20
C ILE A 263 -13.74 -5.63 -5.90
N GLU A 264 -14.87 -5.10 -6.41
CA GLU A 264 -16.19 -5.71 -6.29
C GLU A 264 -16.64 -5.92 -4.83
N LEU A 265 -16.52 -4.84 -4.02
CA LEU A 265 -17.01 -4.75 -2.65
C LEU A 265 -18.38 -4.09 -2.57
#